data_7045546516927cd436aff3848ef2f09d
#
_entry.id   7045546516927cd436aff3848ef2f09d
#
_cell.length_a   1.000
_cell.length_b   1.000
_cell.length_c   1.000
_cell.angle_alpha   90.00
_cell.angle_beta   90.00
_cell.angle_gamma   90.00
#
_symmetry.space_group_name_H-M   'P 1'
#
loop_
_entity.id
_entity.type
_entity.pdbx_description
1 polymer ?
#
loop_
_entity_poly.entity_id
_entity_poly.type
_entity_poly.pdbx_seq_one_letter_code
_entity_poly.pdbx_strand_id
1 'polypeptide(L)'
;FTEPVDWASLNKVSGYGNSDLVFTYSANYGIARRVGIVLSKDELRDTVVMTQAGPVSTPIYEPQVTQVPLFNTAGTAVVNAVGNLLYCADAVYAYAVYSKEDGTEETVLIDGQDADPSHWITSFEAEHDKFRFGVAANASGAQRTAKLRITIANPTGMTFNKYVTVTQSEGKAAFKLPALGYGSYGPDAQTLVVETLENTIWPYQDNMTITIQDPSWITDAHMVPGGLSLTLTENKTGSPRQQNLTLTYVSDAGEIINAKFTVIQSTK
;
A
#
# COMPACT_ATOMS: atom_id res chain seq x y z
N PHE A 1 -28.25 -5.04 0.55
CA PHE A 1 -27.51 -3.88 0.02
C PHE A 1 -27.20 -4.08 -1.45
N THR A 2 -26.93 -2.99 -2.19
CA THR A 2 -26.47 -3.03 -3.61
C THR A 2 -25.07 -3.63 -3.72
N GLU A 3 -24.28 -3.51 -2.64
CA GLU A 3 -22.92 -4.04 -2.50
C GLU A 3 -22.64 -4.39 -1.03
N PRO A 4 -21.73 -5.29 -0.73
CA PRO A 4 -21.31 -5.55 0.64
C PRO A 4 -20.67 -4.30 1.26
N VAL A 5 -21.09 -3.94 2.48
CA VAL A 5 -20.50 -2.86 3.27
C VAL A 5 -20.31 -3.33 4.71
N ASP A 6 -19.21 -2.91 5.34
CA ASP A 6 -18.87 -3.25 6.72
C ASP A 6 -19.33 -2.20 7.75
N TRP A 7 -19.69 -1.01 7.27
CA TRP A 7 -20.07 0.14 8.09
C TRP A 7 -21.57 0.26 8.36
N ALA A 8 -22.38 -0.61 7.73
CA ALA A 8 -23.84 -0.58 7.87
C ALA A 8 -24.45 -1.98 7.92
N SER A 9 -25.57 -2.08 8.61
CA SER A 9 -26.33 -3.32 8.72
C SER A 9 -27.83 -3.05 8.75
N LEU A 10 -28.61 -4.08 8.42
CA LEU A 10 -30.06 -4.09 8.53
C LEU A 10 -30.49 -5.07 9.64
N ASN A 11 -31.51 -4.70 10.38
CA ASN A 11 -32.04 -5.56 11.44
C ASN A 11 -32.73 -6.82 10.92
N LYS A 12 -33.08 -6.87 9.63
CA LYS A 12 -33.72 -8.01 8.96
C LYS A 12 -33.53 -7.95 7.45
N VAL A 13 -33.62 -9.11 6.80
CA VAL A 13 -33.50 -9.27 5.33
C VAL A 13 -34.85 -9.62 4.66
N SER A 14 -35.90 -9.83 5.46
CA SER A 14 -37.30 -10.10 4.98
C SER A 14 -38.30 -9.65 6.00
N GLY A 15 -39.56 -9.46 5.58
CA GLY A 15 -40.66 -9.07 6.45
C GLY A 15 -42.02 -9.24 5.77
N TYR A 16 -43.10 -9.17 6.57
CA TYR A 16 -44.49 -9.24 6.11
C TYR A 16 -45.28 -8.05 6.66
N GLY A 17 -46.25 -7.56 5.90
CA GLY A 17 -47.15 -6.49 6.28
C GLY A 17 -46.40 -5.17 6.52
N ASN A 18 -46.93 -4.32 7.38
CA ASN A 18 -46.27 -3.09 7.81
C ASN A 18 -45.24 -3.42 8.88
N SER A 19 -43.98 -3.27 8.56
CA SER A 19 -42.90 -3.51 9.52
C SER A 19 -41.74 -2.58 9.29
N ASP A 20 -41.07 -2.16 10.37
CA ASP A 20 -39.93 -1.26 10.31
C ASP A 20 -38.67 -2.00 9.84
N LEU A 21 -37.97 -1.38 8.92
CA LEU A 21 -36.60 -1.76 8.53
C LEU A 21 -35.64 -0.79 9.21
N VAL A 22 -34.84 -1.29 10.14
CA VAL A 22 -33.88 -0.46 10.88
C VAL A 22 -32.49 -0.58 10.21
N PHE A 23 -31.99 0.57 9.77
CA PHE A 23 -30.67 0.72 9.24
C PHE A 23 -29.72 1.23 10.34
N THR A 24 -28.72 0.44 10.69
CA THR A 24 -27.69 0.79 11.69
C THR A 24 -26.38 1.07 10.98
N TYR A 25 -25.65 2.09 11.39
CA TYR A 25 -24.40 2.49 10.77
C TYR A 25 -23.38 2.99 11.79
N SER A 26 -22.08 2.79 11.48
CA SER A 26 -20.97 3.30 12.29
C SER A 26 -20.70 4.79 12.01
N ALA A 27 -19.94 5.46 12.89
CA ALA A 27 -19.49 6.83 12.65
C ALA A 27 -18.66 6.92 11.37
N ASN A 28 -18.82 8.01 10.61
CA ASN A 28 -18.03 8.30 9.43
C ASN A 28 -17.00 9.40 9.76
N TYR A 29 -15.73 9.06 9.70
CA TYR A 29 -14.61 9.98 9.92
C TYR A 29 -13.92 10.42 8.61
N GLY A 30 -14.41 9.94 7.47
CA GLY A 30 -13.89 10.24 6.14
C GLY A 30 -14.79 11.17 5.32
N ILE A 31 -14.79 10.96 4.01
CA ILE A 31 -15.70 11.62 3.07
C ILE A 31 -17.13 11.07 3.19
N ALA A 32 -18.08 11.74 2.57
CA ALA A 32 -19.46 11.23 2.46
C ALA A 32 -19.47 9.84 1.81
N ARG A 33 -20.28 8.92 2.34
CA ARG A 33 -20.45 7.55 1.84
C ARG A 33 -21.91 7.21 1.64
N ARG A 34 -22.19 6.27 0.76
CA ARG A 34 -23.55 5.87 0.42
C ARG A 34 -23.65 4.36 0.21
N VAL A 35 -24.86 3.83 0.38
CA VAL A 35 -25.20 2.44 0.04
C VAL A 35 -26.67 2.38 -0.37
N GLY A 36 -27.00 1.53 -1.32
CA GLY A 36 -28.38 1.26 -1.71
C GLY A 36 -28.96 0.08 -0.95
N ILE A 37 -30.18 0.22 -0.44
CA ILE A 37 -30.98 -0.86 0.13
C ILE A 37 -31.99 -1.27 -0.93
N VAL A 38 -31.85 -2.47 -1.49
CA VAL A 38 -32.79 -3.01 -2.47
C VAL A 38 -33.97 -3.64 -1.75
N LEU A 39 -35.16 -3.14 -2.00
CA LEU A 39 -36.43 -3.71 -1.58
C LEU A 39 -37.02 -4.48 -2.75
N SER A 40 -37.42 -5.73 -2.55
CA SER A 40 -38.01 -6.54 -3.59
C SER A 40 -39.21 -7.33 -3.11
N LYS A 41 -40.24 -7.41 -3.94
CA LYS A 41 -41.39 -8.27 -3.77
C LYS A 41 -41.85 -8.78 -5.14
N ASP A 42 -41.81 -10.08 -5.34
CA ASP A 42 -42.05 -10.71 -6.64
C ASP A 42 -41.17 -10.11 -7.73
N GLU A 43 -41.74 -9.55 -8.77
CA GLU A 43 -41.03 -8.86 -9.86
C GLU A 43 -40.75 -7.36 -9.57
N LEU A 44 -41.33 -6.81 -8.52
CA LEU A 44 -41.16 -5.42 -8.15
C LEU A 44 -39.86 -5.22 -7.39
N ARG A 45 -39.09 -4.21 -7.79
CA ARG A 45 -37.87 -3.78 -7.10
C ARG A 45 -37.85 -2.26 -6.94
N ASP A 46 -37.39 -1.82 -5.80
CA ASP A 46 -37.08 -0.43 -5.52
C ASP A 46 -35.78 -0.32 -4.73
N THR A 47 -35.12 0.84 -4.77
CA THR A 47 -33.84 1.05 -4.08
C THR A 47 -33.88 2.34 -3.29
N VAL A 48 -33.72 2.21 -1.98
CA VAL A 48 -33.53 3.35 -1.08
C VAL A 48 -32.04 3.61 -0.92
N VAL A 49 -31.58 4.80 -1.35
CA VAL A 49 -30.17 5.19 -1.19
C VAL A 49 -29.99 5.91 0.13
N MET A 50 -29.14 5.33 0.99
CA MET A 50 -28.71 5.93 2.25
C MET A 50 -27.37 6.64 2.05
N THR A 51 -27.31 7.93 2.41
CA THR A 51 -26.08 8.72 2.34
C THR A 51 -25.72 9.19 3.74
N GLN A 52 -24.52 8.94 4.17
CA GLN A 52 -23.96 9.46 5.41
C GLN A 52 -22.91 10.53 5.10
N ALA A 53 -23.14 11.76 5.57
CA ALA A 53 -22.14 12.81 5.48
C ALA A 53 -20.87 12.44 6.29
N GLY A 54 -19.73 12.94 5.84
CA GLY A 54 -18.46 12.86 6.57
C GLY A 54 -17.94 14.24 6.91
N PRO A 55 -17.06 14.38 7.89
CA PRO A 55 -16.42 15.64 8.24
C PRO A 55 -15.45 16.13 7.16
N VAL A 56 -15.06 15.26 6.24
CA VAL A 56 -14.09 15.55 5.18
C VAL A 56 -14.82 15.70 3.85
N SER A 57 -14.73 16.89 3.27
CA SER A 57 -15.34 17.20 1.97
C SER A 57 -14.46 16.81 0.79
N THR A 58 -13.14 16.72 0.99
CA THR A 58 -12.16 16.42 -0.06
C THR A 58 -11.53 15.05 0.21
N PRO A 59 -11.58 14.12 -0.76
CA PRO A 59 -10.89 12.84 -0.63
C PRO A 59 -9.38 13.08 -0.66
N ILE A 60 -8.67 12.43 0.24
CA ILE A 60 -7.22 12.45 0.33
C ILE A 60 -6.73 11.02 0.16
N TYR A 61 -5.80 10.82 -0.75
CA TYR A 61 -5.04 9.58 -0.93
C TYR A 61 -3.67 9.97 -1.47
N GLU A 62 -2.73 10.17 -0.57
CA GLU A 62 -1.41 10.70 -0.87
C GLU A 62 -0.37 9.59 -0.77
N PRO A 63 0.22 9.13 -1.89
CA PRO A 63 1.36 8.23 -1.86
C PRO A 63 2.49 8.83 -1.06
N GLN A 64 3.10 8.04 -0.16
CA GLN A 64 4.23 8.51 0.67
C GLN A 64 5.52 8.65 -0.13
N VAL A 65 5.55 8.15 -1.37
CA VAL A 65 6.66 8.29 -2.29
C VAL A 65 6.17 8.69 -3.68
N THR A 66 6.99 9.41 -4.42
CA THR A 66 6.74 9.80 -5.82
C THR A 66 7.57 9.00 -6.82
N GLN A 67 8.51 8.18 -6.33
CA GLN A 67 9.40 7.35 -7.13
C GLN A 67 9.43 5.94 -6.57
N VAL A 68 9.26 4.94 -7.41
CA VAL A 68 9.32 3.52 -7.05
C VAL A 68 10.32 2.81 -7.97
N PRO A 69 11.54 2.56 -7.49
CA PRO A 69 12.52 1.76 -8.21
C PRO A 69 12.19 0.28 -8.05
N LEU A 70 12.23 -0.45 -9.15
CA LEU A 70 12.00 -1.89 -9.21
C LEU A 70 13.22 -2.58 -9.86
N PHE A 71 13.42 -3.85 -9.52
CA PHE A 71 14.35 -4.70 -10.23
C PHE A 71 13.66 -5.44 -11.40
N ASN A 72 14.42 -6.23 -12.17
CA ASN A 72 13.97 -6.74 -13.47
C ASN A 72 12.94 -7.87 -13.45
N THR A 73 12.70 -8.55 -12.31
CA THR A 73 11.72 -9.66 -12.28
C THR A 73 10.29 -9.14 -12.13
N ALA A 74 9.33 -10.01 -12.49
CA ALA A 74 7.92 -9.77 -12.20
C ALA A 74 7.68 -9.80 -10.69
N GLY A 75 6.63 -9.11 -10.24
CA GLY A 75 6.22 -9.11 -8.84
C GLY A 75 5.18 -8.05 -8.53
N THR A 76 4.78 -7.99 -7.27
CA THR A 76 3.81 -7.01 -6.76
C THR A 76 4.51 -6.02 -5.83
N ALA A 77 4.50 -4.75 -6.20
CA ALA A 77 5.03 -3.65 -5.40
C ALA A 77 3.96 -3.07 -4.49
N VAL A 78 4.35 -2.68 -3.28
CA VAL A 78 3.50 -2.05 -2.27
C VAL A 78 3.99 -0.64 -2.00
N VAL A 79 3.09 0.33 -2.04
CA VAL A 79 3.37 1.73 -1.73
C VAL A 79 2.40 2.22 -0.65
N ASN A 80 2.94 2.67 0.47
CA ASN A 80 2.14 3.25 1.53
C ASN A 80 1.55 4.60 1.10
N ALA A 81 0.33 4.87 1.57
CA ALA A 81 -0.39 6.10 1.31
C ALA A 81 -1.00 6.65 2.60
N VAL A 82 -1.15 7.96 2.67
CA VAL A 82 -1.91 8.62 3.73
C VAL A 82 -3.24 9.07 3.14
N GLY A 83 -4.33 8.66 3.74
CA GLY A 83 -5.64 9.00 3.20
C GLY A 83 -6.77 8.97 4.20
N ASN A 84 -7.92 9.39 3.72
CA ASN A 84 -9.19 9.38 4.45
C ASN A 84 -10.27 8.51 3.77
N LEU A 85 -9.85 7.62 2.88
CA LEU A 85 -10.73 6.82 2.00
C LEU A 85 -11.16 5.49 2.62
N LEU A 86 -11.27 5.40 3.94
CA LEU A 86 -11.58 4.17 4.70
C LEU A 86 -12.74 3.32 4.15
N TYR A 87 -13.60 3.89 3.30
CA TYR A 87 -14.80 3.23 2.81
C TYR A 87 -15.09 3.48 1.32
N CYS A 88 -14.07 3.88 0.56
CA CYS A 88 -14.22 4.21 -0.86
C CYS A 88 -13.18 3.48 -1.73
N ALA A 89 -12.88 2.21 -1.42
CA ALA A 89 -11.95 1.42 -2.24
C ALA A 89 -12.36 1.42 -3.72
N ASP A 90 -13.67 1.34 -4.02
CA ASP A 90 -14.20 1.39 -5.38
C ASP A 90 -14.05 2.78 -6.06
N ALA A 91 -13.66 3.79 -5.30
CA ALA A 91 -13.43 5.13 -5.81
C ALA A 91 -11.96 5.38 -6.21
N VAL A 92 -11.07 4.40 -6.01
CA VAL A 92 -9.65 4.52 -6.36
C VAL A 92 -9.31 3.51 -7.44
N TYR A 93 -8.88 4.03 -8.61
CA TYR A 93 -8.41 3.22 -9.73
C TYR A 93 -7.17 3.85 -10.34
N ALA A 94 -6.44 3.11 -11.13
CA ALA A 94 -5.19 3.60 -11.67
C ALA A 94 -5.06 3.39 -13.18
N TYR A 95 -4.26 4.27 -13.77
CA TYR A 95 -3.80 4.17 -15.14
C TYR A 95 -2.28 4.11 -15.16
N ALA A 96 -1.74 3.28 -16.04
CA ALA A 96 -0.35 3.39 -16.44
C ALA A 96 -0.22 4.38 -17.61
N VAL A 97 0.73 5.28 -17.49
CA VAL A 97 1.05 6.27 -18.54
C VAL A 97 2.45 5.95 -19.06
N TYR A 98 2.50 5.48 -20.28
CA TYR A 98 3.74 5.09 -20.97
C TYR A 98 4.16 6.18 -21.96
N SER A 99 5.43 6.58 -21.94
CA SER A 99 5.98 7.48 -22.95
C SER A 99 6.42 6.67 -24.18
N LYS A 100 5.97 7.06 -25.36
CA LYS A 100 6.35 6.45 -26.62
C LYS A 100 7.61 7.10 -27.20
N GLU A 101 8.25 6.42 -28.15
CA GLU A 101 9.46 6.93 -28.82
C GLU A 101 9.24 8.24 -29.57
N ASP A 102 8.02 8.49 -30.06
CA ASP A 102 7.63 9.72 -30.73
C ASP A 102 7.35 10.90 -29.78
N GLY A 103 7.52 10.69 -28.47
CA GLY A 103 7.28 11.67 -27.40
C GLY A 103 5.80 11.79 -26.99
N THR A 104 4.89 11.01 -27.56
CA THR A 104 3.51 10.96 -27.10
C THR A 104 3.36 10.09 -25.87
N GLU A 105 2.28 10.28 -25.11
CA GLU A 105 1.93 9.44 -23.95
C GLU A 105 0.74 8.54 -24.29
N GLU A 106 0.82 7.28 -23.92
CA GLU A 106 -0.27 6.32 -23.92
C GLU A 106 -0.76 6.09 -22.50
N THR A 107 -2.08 6.19 -22.31
CA THR A 107 -2.70 6.01 -21.01
C THR A 107 -3.58 4.77 -21.03
N VAL A 108 -3.29 3.80 -20.19
CA VAL A 108 -3.95 2.48 -20.11
C VAL A 108 -4.57 2.29 -18.73
N LEU A 109 -5.86 1.93 -18.67
CA LEU A 109 -6.50 1.56 -17.40
C LEU A 109 -5.93 0.22 -16.92
N ILE A 110 -5.56 0.18 -15.65
CA ILE A 110 -5.04 -1.04 -15.02
C ILE A 110 -6.22 -1.78 -14.38
N ASP A 111 -6.86 -2.64 -15.13
CA ASP A 111 -8.02 -3.46 -14.71
C ASP A 111 -7.74 -4.97 -14.76
N GLY A 112 -6.51 -5.37 -15.10
CA GLY A 112 -6.08 -6.75 -15.25
C GLY A 112 -6.57 -7.43 -16.52
N GLN A 113 -7.21 -6.69 -17.45
CA GLN A 113 -7.72 -7.22 -18.72
C GLN A 113 -6.80 -6.94 -19.91
N ASP A 114 -5.83 -6.06 -19.73
CA ASP A 114 -4.91 -5.66 -20.79
C ASP A 114 -3.94 -6.81 -21.13
N ALA A 115 -3.90 -7.19 -22.39
CA ALA A 115 -3.06 -8.27 -22.91
C ALA A 115 -1.85 -7.76 -23.73
N ASP A 116 -1.67 -6.45 -23.85
CA ASP A 116 -0.53 -5.89 -24.61
C ASP A 116 0.77 -6.11 -23.80
N PRO A 117 1.75 -6.85 -24.33
CA PRO A 117 3.01 -7.13 -23.63
C PRO A 117 3.89 -5.89 -23.41
N SER A 118 3.62 -4.78 -24.10
CA SER A 118 4.30 -3.49 -23.89
C SER A 118 3.81 -2.79 -22.61
N HIS A 119 2.62 -3.14 -22.13
CA HIS A 119 2.01 -2.61 -20.92
C HIS A 119 2.41 -3.45 -19.71
N TRP A 120 3.51 -3.11 -19.12
CA TRP A 120 4.17 -3.94 -18.11
C TRP A 120 3.69 -3.70 -16.67
N ILE A 121 2.83 -2.73 -16.41
CA ILE A 121 2.11 -2.60 -15.13
C ILE A 121 0.79 -3.36 -15.29
N THR A 122 0.62 -4.46 -14.55
CA THR A 122 -0.38 -5.51 -14.87
C THR A 122 -1.59 -5.52 -13.96
N SER A 123 -1.49 -4.97 -12.76
CA SER A 123 -2.59 -4.93 -11.79
C SER A 123 -2.49 -3.73 -10.87
N PHE A 124 -3.61 -3.33 -10.28
CA PHE A 124 -3.67 -2.30 -9.25
C PHE A 124 -4.75 -2.63 -8.22
N GLU A 125 -4.42 -2.47 -6.95
CA GLU A 125 -5.34 -2.64 -5.83
C GLU A 125 -5.07 -1.55 -4.80
N ALA A 126 -6.11 -0.82 -4.39
CA ALA A 126 -6.01 0.22 -3.37
C ALA A 126 -6.59 -0.23 -2.04
N GLU A 127 -5.88 0.02 -0.96
CA GLU A 127 -6.33 -0.09 0.42
C GLU A 127 -6.36 1.32 1.06
N HIS A 128 -6.83 1.45 2.28
CA HIS A 128 -6.95 2.76 2.91
C HIS A 128 -5.60 3.44 3.20
N ASP A 129 -4.55 2.68 3.44
CA ASP A 129 -3.21 3.14 3.87
C ASP A 129 -2.08 2.76 2.90
N LYS A 130 -2.40 2.05 1.83
CA LYS A 130 -1.45 1.61 0.82
C LYS A 130 -2.14 1.23 -0.48
N PHE A 131 -1.36 1.07 -1.52
CA PHE A 131 -1.79 0.41 -2.75
C PHE A 131 -0.74 -0.58 -3.22
N ARG A 132 -1.20 -1.57 -3.97
CA ARG A 132 -0.38 -2.58 -4.63
C ARG A 132 -0.50 -2.44 -6.14
N PHE A 133 0.57 -2.72 -6.84
CA PHE A 133 0.52 -2.85 -8.28
C PHE A 133 1.47 -3.96 -8.75
N GLY A 134 1.00 -4.76 -9.69
CA GLY A 134 1.78 -5.82 -10.32
C GLY A 134 2.61 -5.30 -11.47
N VAL A 135 3.77 -5.91 -11.71
CA VAL A 135 4.62 -5.61 -12.85
C VAL A 135 5.12 -6.88 -13.53
N ALA A 136 5.18 -6.87 -14.85
CA ALA A 136 5.80 -7.94 -15.63
C ALA A 136 7.33 -7.85 -15.56
N ALA A 137 8.02 -8.96 -15.84
CA ALA A 137 9.47 -8.99 -15.91
C ALA A 137 10.01 -8.07 -17.02
N ASN A 138 11.11 -7.40 -16.75
CA ASN A 138 11.84 -6.59 -17.73
C ASN A 138 12.94 -7.43 -18.40
N ALA A 139 12.64 -7.99 -19.56
CA ALA A 139 13.59 -8.75 -20.38
C ALA A 139 14.24 -7.91 -21.49
N SER A 140 14.00 -6.60 -21.52
CA SER A 140 14.48 -5.74 -22.61
C SER A 140 15.97 -5.47 -22.60
N GLY A 141 16.65 -5.73 -21.46
CA GLY A 141 18.06 -5.36 -21.27
C GLY A 141 18.30 -3.85 -21.11
N ALA A 142 17.24 -3.08 -20.92
CA ALA A 142 17.28 -1.64 -20.67
C ALA A 142 16.29 -1.25 -19.57
N GLN A 143 16.58 -0.17 -18.86
CA GLN A 143 15.66 0.41 -17.90
C GLN A 143 14.40 0.92 -18.61
N ARG A 144 13.23 0.72 -18.00
CA ARG A 144 11.96 1.26 -18.47
C ARG A 144 11.24 2.05 -17.37
N THR A 145 10.45 3.04 -17.78
CA THR A 145 9.76 3.95 -16.87
C THR A 145 8.32 4.14 -17.30
N ALA A 146 7.42 4.20 -16.33
CA ALA A 146 6.03 4.60 -16.53
C ALA A 146 5.57 5.51 -15.36
N LYS A 147 4.54 6.32 -15.59
CA LYS A 147 3.85 7.03 -14.52
C LYS A 147 2.60 6.25 -14.13
N LEU A 148 2.46 5.90 -12.87
CA LEU A 148 1.22 5.40 -12.31
C LEU A 148 0.35 6.60 -11.92
N ARG A 149 -0.75 6.82 -12.64
CA ARG A 149 -1.75 7.83 -12.31
C ARG A 149 -2.84 7.19 -11.47
N ILE A 150 -2.88 7.53 -10.19
CA ILE A 150 -3.92 7.07 -9.26
C ILE A 150 -5.04 8.11 -9.29
N THR A 151 -6.22 7.68 -9.69
CA THR A 151 -7.41 8.52 -9.78
C THR A 151 -8.35 8.21 -8.62
N ILE A 152 -8.74 9.23 -7.90
CA ILE A 152 -9.66 9.15 -6.77
C ILE A 152 -10.95 9.83 -7.21
N ALA A 153 -12.06 9.09 -7.22
CA ALA A 153 -13.39 9.63 -7.50
C ALA A 153 -14.15 9.82 -6.18
N ASN A 154 -14.70 11.00 -5.96
CA ASN A 154 -15.61 11.19 -4.84
C ASN A 154 -17.06 10.81 -5.22
N PRO A 155 -17.97 10.62 -4.27
CA PRO A 155 -19.38 10.29 -4.55
C PRO A 155 -20.14 11.33 -5.38
N THR A 156 -19.60 12.54 -5.53
CA THR A 156 -20.21 13.62 -6.36
C THR A 156 -19.68 13.61 -7.79
N GLY A 157 -18.79 12.67 -8.16
CA GLY A 157 -18.23 12.53 -9.49
C GLY A 157 -17.00 13.39 -9.76
N MET A 158 -16.50 14.14 -8.77
CA MET A 158 -15.20 14.84 -8.89
C MET A 158 -14.05 13.83 -8.83
N THR A 159 -13.04 14.02 -9.67
CA THR A 159 -11.84 13.19 -9.69
C THR A 159 -10.60 13.96 -9.28
N PHE A 160 -9.71 13.31 -8.58
CA PHE A 160 -8.39 13.83 -8.17
C PHE A 160 -7.33 12.84 -8.62
N ASN A 161 -6.21 13.34 -9.13
CA ASN A 161 -5.13 12.48 -9.61
C ASN A 161 -3.88 12.65 -8.75
N LYS A 162 -3.24 11.54 -8.45
CA LYS A 162 -1.90 11.46 -7.87
C LYS A 162 -0.99 10.68 -8.82
N TYR A 163 0.29 10.98 -8.79
CA TYR A 163 1.24 10.40 -9.71
C TYR A 163 2.42 9.80 -8.96
N VAL A 164 2.80 8.60 -9.37
CA VAL A 164 4.01 7.93 -8.91
C VAL A 164 4.80 7.49 -10.14
N THR A 165 6.07 7.82 -10.20
CA THR A 165 6.96 7.34 -11.26
C THR A 165 7.48 5.96 -10.88
N VAL A 166 7.25 4.99 -11.74
CA VAL A 166 7.74 3.61 -11.57
C VAL A 166 8.87 3.40 -12.55
N THR A 167 10.03 3.00 -12.05
CA THR A 167 11.22 2.74 -12.87
C THR A 167 11.67 1.30 -12.62
N GLN A 168 11.66 0.48 -13.66
CA GLN A 168 12.13 -0.90 -13.58
C GLN A 168 13.48 -1.04 -14.30
N SER A 169 14.50 -1.43 -13.53
CA SER A 169 15.85 -1.63 -14.05
C SER A 169 15.96 -2.93 -14.86
N GLU A 170 17.08 -3.09 -15.56
CA GLU A 170 17.52 -4.38 -16.11
C GLU A 170 18.23 -5.26 -15.07
N GLY A 171 18.53 -4.71 -13.89
CA GLY A 171 19.30 -5.37 -12.83
C GLY A 171 18.44 -6.20 -11.89
N LYS A 172 19.10 -7.13 -11.20
CA LYS A 172 18.50 -8.01 -10.19
C LYS A 172 18.14 -7.26 -8.91
N ALA A 173 17.33 -7.93 -8.08
CA ALA A 173 17.03 -7.48 -6.73
C ALA A 173 18.29 -7.23 -5.90
N ALA A 174 18.34 -6.11 -5.20
CA ALA A 174 19.48 -5.73 -4.38
C ALA A 174 19.05 -5.10 -3.05
N PHE A 175 19.77 -5.52 -2.00
CA PHE A 175 19.70 -4.88 -0.68
C PHE A 175 21.11 -4.89 -0.10
N LYS A 176 21.64 -3.71 0.21
CA LYS A 176 23.01 -3.56 0.68
C LYS A 176 23.08 -2.61 1.86
N LEU A 177 23.45 -3.15 3.00
CA LEU A 177 23.76 -2.40 4.21
C LEU A 177 25.15 -1.76 4.14
N PRO A 178 25.43 -0.70 4.95
CA PRO A 178 26.79 -0.18 5.15
C PRO A 178 27.75 -1.28 5.61
N ALA A 179 29.03 -1.11 5.33
CA ALA A 179 30.08 -2.13 5.51
C ALA A 179 30.21 -2.71 6.94
N LEU A 180 29.75 -2.00 7.95
CA LEU A 180 29.83 -2.46 9.35
C LEU A 180 28.70 -3.39 9.77
N GLY A 181 27.57 -3.43 9.04
CA GLY A 181 26.41 -4.28 9.34
C GLY A 181 25.83 -4.07 10.75
N TYR A 182 26.12 -2.94 11.41
CA TYR A 182 25.58 -2.58 12.72
C TYR A 182 25.35 -1.08 12.86
N GLY A 183 24.42 -0.68 13.75
CA GLY A 183 24.20 0.68 14.18
C GLY A 183 24.23 0.82 15.69
N SER A 184 24.84 1.92 16.17
CA SER A 184 24.89 2.25 17.59
C SER A 184 24.04 3.51 17.85
N TYR A 185 23.11 3.41 18.77
CA TYR A 185 22.08 4.43 19.03
C TYR A 185 22.05 4.83 20.51
N GLY A 186 21.58 6.06 20.75
CA GLY A 186 21.40 6.59 22.10
C GLY A 186 20.36 5.83 22.92
N PRO A 187 20.33 6.08 24.26
CA PRO A 187 19.50 5.32 25.18
C PRO A 187 18.00 5.64 25.09
N ASP A 188 17.65 6.79 24.51
CA ASP A 188 16.25 7.24 24.48
C ASP A 188 15.38 6.44 23.51
N ALA A 189 14.06 6.44 23.77
CA ALA A 189 13.08 5.90 22.83
C ALA A 189 13.12 6.70 21.52
N GLN A 190 13.19 6.01 20.37
CA GLN A 190 13.33 6.67 19.08
C GLN A 190 12.86 5.77 17.93
N THR A 191 12.38 6.40 16.85
CA THR A 191 12.26 5.77 15.56
C THR A 191 13.36 6.29 14.65
N LEU A 192 14.05 5.39 13.97
CA LEU A 192 15.18 5.71 13.11
C LEU A 192 15.14 4.92 11.82
N VAL A 193 15.86 5.37 10.82
CA VAL A 193 16.08 4.63 9.57
C VAL A 193 17.56 4.22 9.49
N VAL A 194 17.79 2.92 9.36
CA VAL A 194 19.11 2.39 9.00
C VAL A 194 19.26 2.57 7.49
N GLU A 195 20.01 3.58 7.09
CA GLU A 195 20.25 3.89 5.68
C GLU A 195 20.94 2.72 4.96
N THR A 196 20.50 2.46 3.73
CA THR A 196 21.08 1.42 2.86
C THR A 196 21.82 2.04 1.70
N LEU A 197 22.86 1.34 1.24
CA LEU A 197 23.62 1.73 0.04
C LEU A 197 22.87 1.38 -1.24
N GLU A 198 22.02 0.35 -1.18
CA GLU A 198 21.19 -0.12 -2.28
C GLU A 198 19.94 -0.78 -1.71
N ASN A 199 18.77 -0.45 -2.27
CA ASN A 199 17.50 -0.97 -1.78
C ASN A 199 16.44 -0.96 -2.89
N THR A 200 16.45 -1.97 -3.73
CA THR A 200 15.43 -2.16 -4.77
C THR A 200 14.32 -3.13 -4.33
N ILE A 201 14.45 -3.72 -3.13
CA ILE A 201 13.47 -4.68 -2.60
C ILE A 201 12.38 -4.03 -1.75
N TRP A 202 12.56 -2.80 -1.26
CA TRP A 202 11.58 -2.17 -0.36
C TRP A 202 10.15 -2.10 -0.90
N PRO A 203 9.90 -1.98 -2.23
CA PRO A 203 8.53 -1.94 -2.74
C PRO A 203 7.80 -3.29 -2.63
N TYR A 204 8.53 -4.39 -2.42
CA TYR A 204 8.00 -5.75 -2.37
C TYR A 204 7.82 -6.23 -0.92
N GLN A 205 7.14 -5.44 -0.11
CA GLN A 205 7.02 -5.65 1.34
C GLN A 205 6.31 -6.96 1.70
N ASP A 206 5.38 -7.44 0.87
CA ASP A 206 4.67 -8.69 1.11
C ASP A 206 5.57 -9.92 0.94
N ASN A 207 6.71 -9.77 0.26
CA ASN A 207 7.72 -10.81 0.04
C ASN A 207 8.84 -10.78 1.10
N MET A 208 8.72 -9.93 2.12
CA MET A 208 9.77 -9.75 3.13
C MET A 208 9.35 -10.23 4.50
N THR A 209 10.32 -10.80 5.22
CA THR A 209 10.21 -11.14 6.63
C THR A 209 11.39 -10.53 7.38
N ILE A 210 11.11 -9.76 8.43
CA ILE A 210 12.12 -9.24 9.34
C ILE A 210 11.97 -9.99 10.65
N THR A 211 12.97 -10.79 11.00
CA THR A 211 13.01 -11.56 12.25
C THR A 211 13.87 -10.84 13.28
N ILE A 212 13.28 -10.54 14.42
CA ILE A 212 13.93 -9.96 15.59
C ILE A 212 14.05 -11.09 16.63
N GLN A 213 15.24 -11.39 17.10
CA GLN A 213 15.48 -12.52 17.99
C GLN A 213 14.79 -12.30 19.36
N ASP A 214 14.87 -11.06 19.89
CA ASP A 214 14.16 -10.64 21.09
C ASP A 214 13.44 -9.30 20.84
N PRO A 215 12.11 -9.31 20.60
CA PRO A 215 11.37 -8.09 20.27
C PRO A 215 11.05 -7.19 21.48
N SER A 216 11.61 -7.47 22.66
CA SER A 216 11.23 -6.76 23.90
C SER A 216 11.51 -5.24 23.86
N TRP A 217 12.41 -4.78 23.02
CA TRP A 217 12.81 -3.39 22.95
C TRP A 217 12.93 -2.80 21.51
N ILE A 218 12.86 -3.63 20.49
CA ILE A 218 12.62 -3.20 19.11
C ILE A 218 11.17 -3.56 18.82
N THR A 219 10.29 -2.57 18.91
CA THR A 219 8.84 -2.78 18.87
C THR A 219 8.26 -2.75 17.45
N ASP A 220 9.02 -2.23 16.50
CA ASP A 220 8.66 -2.22 15.09
C ASP A 220 9.91 -2.24 14.21
N ALA A 221 9.82 -2.97 13.09
CA ALA A 221 10.84 -3.02 12.04
C ALA A 221 10.17 -3.26 10.69
N HIS A 222 10.34 -2.33 9.75
CA HIS A 222 9.80 -2.45 8.39
C HIS A 222 10.68 -1.73 7.38
N MET A 223 10.54 -2.12 6.10
CA MET A 223 11.29 -1.48 5.02
C MET A 223 10.65 -0.16 4.62
N VAL A 224 11.51 0.81 4.34
CA VAL A 224 11.15 2.12 3.78
C VAL A 224 12.08 2.43 2.59
N PRO A 225 11.74 3.41 1.74
CA PRO A 225 12.57 3.75 0.57
C PRO A 225 14.05 4.01 0.90
N GLY A 226 14.32 4.65 2.04
CA GLY A 226 15.68 4.96 2.50
C GLY A 226 16.41 3.83 3.19
N GLY A 227 15.73 2.71 3.54
CA GLY A 227 16.37 1.63 4.26
C GLY A 227 15.44 0.84 5.17
N LEU A 228 15.94 0.48 6.36
CA LEU A 228 15.21 -0.25 7.38
C LEU A 228 14.79 0.71 8.50
N SER A 229 13.49 0.92 8.67
CA SER A 229 12.92 1.67 9.79
C SER A 229 12.85 0.80 11.03
N LEU A 230 13.27 1.33 12.17
CA LEU A 230 13.27 0.65 13.47
C LEU A 230 12.69 1.56 14.54
N THR A 231 11.83 1.03 15.40
CA THR A 231 11.34 1.73 16.60
C THR A 231 11.92 1.08 17.84
N LEU A 232 12.71 1.84 18.60
CA LEU A 232 13.40 1.40 19.80
C LEU A 232 12.72 2.00 21.04
N THR A 233 12.56 1.18 22.10
CA THR A 233 12.15 1.69 23.41
C THR A 233 13.34 2.32 24.15
N GLU A 234 13.08 3.13 25.16
CA GLU A 234 14.13 3.67 26.05
C GLU A 234 14.91 2.53 26.75
N ASN A 235 16.24 2.67 26.81
CA ASN A 235 17.08 1.72 27.57
C ASN A 235 17.28 2.19 29.01
N LYS A 236 16.54 1.57 29.93
CA LYS A 236 16.62 1.81 31.40
C LYS A 236 17.36 0.71 32.16
N THR A 237 18.05 -0.19 31.45
CA THR A 237 18.64 -1.38 32.09
C THR A 237 19.95 -1.12 32.84
N GLY A 238 20.55 0.07 32.67
CA GLY A 238 21.86 0.40 33.24
C GLY A 238 23.05 -0.26 32.51
N SER A 239 22.79 -0.96 31.38
CA SER A 239 23.82 -1.57 30.53
C SER A 239 23.45 -1.42 29.05
N PRO A 240 24.43 -1.32 28.14
CA PRO A 240 24.16 -1.37 26.71
C PRO A 240 23.46 -2.66 26.34
N ARG A 241 22.55 -2.61 25.37
CA ARG A 241 21.87 -3.78 24.84
C ARG A 241 22.08 -3.93 23.34
N GLN A 242 22.08 -5.17 22.89
CA GLN A 242 22.35 -5.53 21.50
C GLN A 242 21.31 -6.54 21.02
N GLN A 243 20.92 -6.41 19.75
CA GLN A 243 19.95 -7.27 19.09
C GLN A 243 20.31 -7.52 17.65
N ASN A 244 20.19 -8.75 17.20
CA ASN A 244 20.34 -9.11 15.81
C ASN A 244 18.97 -9.15 15.10
N LEU A 245 18.91 -8.55 13.94
CA LEU A 245 17.79 -8.66 13.00
C LEU A 245 18.25 -9.46 11.79
N THR A 246 17.35 -10.25 11.24
CA THR A 246 17.53 -10.93 9.95
C THR A 246 16.41 -10.50 9.03
N LEU A 247 16.77 -9.87 7.91
CA LEU A 247 15.90 -9.60 6.79
C LEU A 247 15.98 -10.79 5.82
N THR A 248 14.85 -11.35 5.44
CA THR A 248 14.72 -12.33 4.37
C THR A 248 13.72 -11.81 3.35
N TYR A 249 14.15 -11.68 2.11
CA TYR A 249 13.30 -11.38 0.96
C TYR A 249 13.27 -12.60 0.04
N VAL A 250 12.07 -12.97 -0.44
CA VAL A 250 11.89 -14.07 -1.41
C VAL A 250 11.06 -13.53 -2.56
N SER A 251 11.65 -13.46 -3.75
CA SER A 251 10.92 -13.01 -4.95
C SER A 251 9.92 -14.09 -5.41
N ASP A 252 8.93 -13.69 -6.21
CA ASP A 252 7.97 -14.61 -6.83
C ASP A 252 8.67 -15.65 -7.75
N ALA A 253 9.86 -15.33 -8.25
CA ALA A 253 10.70 -16.23 -9.03
C ALA A 253 11.59 -17.14 -8.16
N GLY A 254 11.49 -17.06 -6.82
CA GLY A 254 12.28 -17.87 -5.88
C GLY A 254 13.68 -17.34 -5.60
N GLU A 255 14.03 -16.13 -6.03
CA GLU A 255 15.29 -15.47 -5.66
C GLU A 255 15.25 -15.07 -4.18
N ILE A 256 16.33 -15.36 -3.43
CA ILE A 256 16.39 -15.11 -1.98
C ILE A 256 17.51 -14.13 -1.68
N ILE A 257 17.19 -13.06 -0.94
CA ILE A 257 18.16 -12.15 -0.34
C ILE A 257 18.06 -12.26 1.18
N ASN A 258 19.19 -12.51 1.82
CA ASN A 258 19.31 -12.50 3.27
C ASN A 258 20.28 -11.41 3.70
N ALA A 259 19.88 -10.59 4.66
CA ALA A 259 20.74 -9.61 5.29
C ALA A 259 20.64 -9.70 6.81
N LYS A 260 21.76 -9.50 7.49
CA LYS A 260 21.81 -9.43 8.96
C LYS A 260 22.27 -8.04 9.36
N PHE A 261 21.61 -7.51 10.39
CA PHE A 261 21.93 -6.23 10.98
C PHE A 261 21.91 -6.32 12.50
N THR A 262 22.89 -5.69 13.13
CA THR A 262 22.97 -5.65 14.59
C THR A 262 22.67 -4.25 15.09
N VAL A 263 21.67 -4.11 15.95
CA VAL A 263 21.33 -2.87 16.66
C VAL A 263 21.99 -2.89 18.03
N ILE A 264 22.71 -1.83 18.36
CA ILE A 264 23.31 -1.61 19.67
C ILE A 264 22.69 -0.33 20.23
N GLN A 265 22.14 -0.40 21.45
CA GLN A 265 21.63 0.78 22.14
C GLN A 265 22.40 1.01 23.43
N SER A 266 22.95 2.23 23.58
CA SER A 266 23.69 2.61 24.77
C SER A 266 22.78 2.68 26.00
N THR A 267 23.37 2.75 27.18
CA THR A 267 22.68 3.05 28.45
C THR A 267 22.69 4.54 28.73
N LYS A 268 21.75 4.99 29.55
CA LYS A 268 21.82 6.30 30.24
C LYS A 268 22.92 6.30 31.27
#